data_193237ab59e019bafc39c8819b16508f
#
_entry.id   193237ab59e019bafc39c8819b16508f
#
_cell.length_a   1.000
_cell.length_b   1.000
_cell.length_c   1.000
_cell.angle_alpha   90.00
_cell.angle_beta   90.00
_cell.angle_gamma   90.00
#
_symmetry.space_group_name_H-M   'P 1'
#
loop_
_entity.id
_entity.type
_entity.pdbx_description
1 polymer ?
#
loop_
_entity_poly.entity_id
_entity_poly.type
_entity_poly.pdbx_seq_one_letter_code
_entity_poly.pdbx_strand_id
1 'polypeptide(L)'
;MPTHLIHRGLAKKKFKENTISAFKYCFKKSYGIETDIQCTKDDKIVCFHDFNLKKKFKINKKIKDLNYKEIRKISLKFTSEIPLLDDLLKLNKGKFPLMIELKPIFSKKNLISLINKIKNYKNFNLTSFHEQNLINLYKLKKNLTLGIIFSSSTQIKQFINKSKKKYIKLLVVEKKFLKYSELDKLKVQVYYYTVKGKNIFEKYKYNKNLIFENL
;
A
#
# COMPACT_ATOMS: atom_id res chain seq x y z
N MET A 1 -18.68 -3.67 -8.67
CA MET A 1 -17.93 -4.93 -8.56
C MET A 1 -16.76 -4.73 -7.59
N PRO A 2 -16.36 -5.75 -6.80
CA PRO A 2 -15.20 -5.66 -5.92
C PRO A 2 -13.91 -5.36 -6.69
N THR A 3 -12.99 -4.63 -6.04
CA THR A 3 -11.66 -4.34 -6.56
C THR A 3 -10.64 -5.19 -5.83
N HIS A 4 -9.85 -5.96 -6.58
CA HIS A 4 -8.80 -6.80 -6.00
C HIS A 4 -7.42 -6.23 -6.30
N LEU A 5 -6.52 -6.32 -5.32
CA LEU A 5 -5.16 -5.79 -5.41
C LEU A 5 -4.15 -6.88 -5.08
N ILE A 6 -3.06 -6.94 -5.81
CA ILE A 6 -1.96 -7.83 -5.48
C ILE A 6 -1.05 -7.14 -4.47
N HIS A 7 -0.92 -7.77 -3.29
CA HIS A 7 -0.10 -7.30 -2.18
C HIS A 7 1.38 -7.21 -2.60
N ARG A 8 1.96 -6.02 -2.57
CA ARG A 8 3.37 -5.72 -2.93
C ARG A 8 3.80 -6.26 -4.30
N GLY A 9 2.85 -6.50 -5.22
CA GLY A 9 3.15 -7.09 -6.52
C GLY A 9 3.44 -8.59 -6.52
N LEU A 10 3.22 -9.30 -5.40
CA LEU A 10 3.47 -10.75 -5.25
C LEU A 10 2.42 -11.62 -5.94
N ALA A 11 2.30 -11.51 -7.26
CA ALA A 11 1.38 -12.33 -8.06
C ALA A 11 1.79 -13.80 -8.13
N LYS A 12 3.08 -14.10 -8.02
CA LYS A 12 3.68 -15.46 -8.04
C LYS A 12 4.90 -15.52 -7.12
N LYS A 13 5.18 -16.70 -6.55
CA LYS A 13 6.32 -16.93 -5.63
C LYS A 13 7.69 -16.49 -6.15
N LYS A 14 7.90 -16.51 -7.48
CA LYS A 14 9.17 -16.09 -8.10
C LYS A 14 9.47 -14.60 -8.01
N PHE A 15 8.48 -13.76 -7.75
CA PHE A 15 8.68 -12.33 -7.66
C PHE A 15 9.15 -11.90 -6.27
N LYS A 16 9.98 -10.88 -6.23
CA LYS A 16 10.34 -10.16 -5.01
C LYS A 16 9.35 -9.01 -4.80
N GLU A 17 8.92 -8.82 -3.56
CA GLU A 17 7.96 -7.77 -3.19
C GLU A 17 8.48 -6.36 -3.50
N ASN A 18 7.58 -5.46 -3.85
CA ASN A 18 7.85 -4.05 -4.11
C ASN A 18 8.95 -3.83 -5.15
N THR A 19 8.96 -4.61 -6.26
CA THR A 19 9.91 -4.46 -7.37
C THR A 19 9.21 -4.12 -8.67
N ILE A 20 9.91 -3.42 -9.58
CA ILE A 20 9.38 -3.06 -10.90
C ILE A 20 9.00 -4.29 -11.71
N SER A 21 9.77 -5.38 -11.62
CA SER A 21 9.45 -6.64 -12.34
C SER A 21 8.15 -7.25 -11.86
N ALA A 22 7.89 -7.24 -10.53
CA ALA A 22 6.65 -7.70 -9.95
C ALA A 22 5.46 -6.83 -10.37
N PHE A 23 5.60 -5.51 -10.29
CA PHE A 23 4.57 -4.55 -10.70
C PHE A 23 4.23 -4.66 -12.19
N LYS A 24 5.26 -4.75 -13.06
CA LYS A 24 5.10 -4.94 -14.51
C LYS A 24 4.31 -6.20 -14.83
N TYR A 25 4.58 -7.30 -14.12
CA TYR A 25 3.81 -8.53 -14.31
C TYR A 25 2.35 -8.36 -13.92
N CYS A 26 2.05 -7.72 -12.77
CA CYS A 26 0.68 -7.46 -12.32
C CYS A 26 -0.09 -6.64 -13.36
N PHE A 27 0.48 -5.55 -13.85
CA PHE A 27 -0.15 -4.67 -14.83
C PHE A 27 -0.34 -5.37 -16.20
N LYS A 28 0.63 -6.22 -16.63
CA LYS A 28 0.45 -7.05 -17.85
C LYS A 28 -0.74 -8.00 -17.72
N LYS A 29 -1.12 -8.38 -16.49
CA LYS A 29 -2.28 -9.23 -16.20
C LYS A 29 -3.52 -8.43 -15.78
N SER A 30 -3.52 -7.12 -16.01
CA SER A 30 -4.61 -6.19 -15.69
C SER A 30 -4.99 -6.15 -14.20
N TYR A 31 -4.07 -6.48 -13.29
CA TYR A 31 -4.28 -6.37 -11.86
C TYR A 31 -3.82 -5.03 -11.30
N GLY A 32 -4.60 -4.48 -10.35
CA GLY A 32 -4.13 -3.46 -9.45
C GLY A 32 -3.15 -4.02 -8.41
N ILE A 33 -2.43 -3.14 -7.75
CA ILE A 33 -1.46 -3.52 -6.70
C ILE A 33 -1.65 -2.69 -5.44
N GLU A 34 -1.24 -3.29 -4.33
CA GLU A 34 -0.93 -2.58 -3.10
C GLU A 34 0.60 -2.49 -2.96
N THR A 35 1.11 -1.40 -2.41
CA THR A 35 2.54 -1.16 -2.21
C THR A 35 2.80 -0.26 -1.00
N ASP A 36 3.94 -0.47 -0.36
CA ASP A 36 4.40 0.31 0.78
C ASP A 36 5.37 1.41 0.36
N ILE A 37 5.23 2.62 0.92
CA ILE A 37 6.18 3.70 0.65
C ILE A 37 6.84 4.24 1.93
N GLN A 38 8.10 4.66 1.77
CA GLN A 38 8.90 5.34 2.79
C GLN A 38 9.72 6.46 2.16
N CYS A 39 10.22 7.39 3.00
CA CYS A 39 11.13 8.44 2.56
C CYS A 39 12.57 8.13 2.94
N THR A 40 13.49 8.38 2.02
CA THR A 40 14.94 8.33 2.24
C THR A 40 15.43 9.59 2.94
N LYS A 41 16.71 9.62 3.35
CA LYS A 41 17.37 10.79 3.93
C LYS A 41 17.31 12.03 3.03
N ASP A 42 17.41 11.84 1.72
CA ASP A 42 17.32 12.89 0.70
C ASP A 42 15.90 13.08 0.14
N ASP A 43 14.87 12.76 0.96
CA ASP A 43 13.44 12.97 0.68
C ASP A 43 12.92 12.28 -0.60
N LYS A 44 13.59 11.25 -1.10
CA LYS A 44 13.05 10.43 -2.17
C LYS A 44 12.03 9.44 -1.62
N ILE A 45 10.92 9.24 -2.34
CA ILE A 45 9.89 8.29 -1.94
C ILE A 45 10.17 6.97 -2.65
N VAL A 46 10.41 5.90 -1.88
CA VAL A 46 10.75 4.55 -2.36
C VAL A 46 9.65 3.54 -2.04
N CYS A 47 9.50 2.51 -2.87
CA CYS A 47 8.59 1.39 -2.60
C CYS A 47 9.33 0.31 -1.81
N PHE A 48 9.09 0.25 -0.49
CA PHE A 48 9.73 -0.71 0.40
C PHE A 48 8.98 -0.86 1.72
N HIS A 49 8.81 -2.12 2.18
CA HIS A 49 8.00 -2.41 3.38
C HIS A 49 8.76 -2.21 4.70
N ASP A 50 9.92 -2.86 4.86
CA ASP A 50 10.62 -2.90 6.13
C ASP A 50 11.29 -1.56 6.45
N PHE A 51 11.31 -1.14 7.73
CA PHE A 51 11.96 0.12 8.13
C PHE A 51 13.47 0.09 7.99
N ASN A 52 14.08 -1.12 7.94
CA ASN A 52 15.51 -1.30 7.77
C ASN A 52 15.82 -2.35 6.68
N LEU A 53 17.06 -2.36 6.24
CA LEU A 53 17.55 -3.24 5.18
C LEU A 53 18.02 -4.62 5.68
N LYS A 54 18.01 -4.87 7.02
CA LYS A 54 18.61 -6.08 7.63
C LYS A 54 18.00 -7.37 7.11
N LYS A 55 16.66 -7.47 7.11
CA LYS A 55 15.96 -8.70 6.71
C LYS A 55 16.25 -9.07 5.26
N LYS A 56 16.17 -8.11 4.35
CA LYS A 56 16.24 -8.35 2.90
C LYS A 56 17.67 -8.28 2.34
N PHE A 57 18.51 -7.40 2.90
CA PHE A 57 19.85 -7.10 2.37
C PHE A 57 20.97 -7.36 3.37
N LYS A 58 20.68 -7.92 4.56
CA LYS A 58 21.67 -8.22 5.63
C LYS A 58 22.44 -7.00 6.15
N ILE A 59 21.93 -5.78 5.92
CA ILE A 59 22.55 -4.52 6.30
C ILE A 59 21.70 -3.84 7.36
N ASN A 60 22.26 -3.60 8.56
CA ASN A 60 21.55 -2.98 9.66
C ASN A 60 21.54 -1.44 9.52
N LYS A 61 20.85 -0.94 8.51
CA LYS A 61 20.61 0.50 8.26
C LYS A 61 19.15 0.73 7.94
N LYS A 62 18.59 1.86 8.39
CA LYS A 62 17.20 2.24 8.13
C LYS A 62 17.11 2.99 6.80
N ILE A 63 15.97 2.87 6.12
CA ILE A 63 15.70 3.60 4.86
C ILE A 63 15.88 5.12 5.05
N LYS A 64 15.37 5.68 6.14
CA LYS A 64 15.42 7.12 6.43
C LYS A 64 16.81 7.68 6.69
N ASP A 65 17.79 6.83 6.96
CA ASP A 65 19.16 7.23 7.31
C ASP A 65 20.10 7.20 6.08
N LEU A 66 19.62 6.76 4.92
CA LEU A 66 20.36 6.61 3.67
C LEU A 66 19.79 7.49 2.57
N ASN A 67 20.67 8.04 1.72
CA ASN A 67 20.29 8.65 0.46
C ASN A 67 19.86 7.57 -0.55
N TYR A 68 19.02 7.93 -1.51
CA TYR A 68 18.55 6.96 -2.51
C TYR A 68 19.68 6.31 -3.31
N LYS A 69 20.74 7.05 -3.65
CA LYS A 69 21.92 6.50 -4.34
C LYS A 69 22.57 5.34 -3.56
N GLU A 70 22.67 5.45 -2.23
CA GLU A 70 23.20 4.41 -1.37
C GLU A 70 22.28 3.19 -1.33
N ILE A 71 20.96 3.41 -1.15
CA ILE A 71 19.94 2.36 -1.16
C ILE A 71 19.96 1.59 -2.47
N ARG A 72 20.04 2.30 -3.60
CA ARG A 72 20.09 1.71 -4.94
C ARG A 72 21.35 0.85 -5.11
N LYS A 73 22.51 1.34 -4.72
CA LYS A 73 23.79 0.60 -4.77
C LYS A 73 23.73 -0.70 -3.94
N ILE A 74 23.12 -0.64 -2.75
CA ILE A 74 22.90 -1.81 -1.89
C ILE A 74 21.96 -2.80 -2.58
N SER A 75 20.77 -2.35 -2.99
CA SER A 75 19.71 -3.23 -3.49
C SER A 75 20.09 -3.93 -4.81
N LEU A 76 20.84 -3.27 -5.68
CA LEU A 76 21.34 -3.86 -6.93
C LEU A 76 22.28 -5.04 -6.71
N LYS A 77 23.14 -5.02 -5.67
CA LYS A 77 24.00 -6.15 -5.31
C LYS A 77 23.22 -7.44 -5.01
N PHE A 78 21.95 -7.32 -4.61
CA PHE A 78 21.07 -8.44 -4.30
C PHE A 78 20.06 -8.74 -5.42
N THR A 79 20.25 -8.20 -6.62
CA THR A 79 19.33 -8.36 -7.76
C THR A 79 17.86 -8.03 -7.40
N SER A 80 17.67 -7.03 -6.52
CA SER A 80 16.36 -6.64 -6.00
C SER A 80 16.30 -5.13 -5.78
N GLU A 81 16.41 -4.37 -6.88
CA GLU A 81 16.36 -2.92 -6.82
C GLU A 81 15.10 -2.42 -6.10
N ILE A 82 15.31 -1.51 -5.15
CA ILE A 82 14.22 -0.78 -4.48
C ILE A 82 13.83 0.39 -5.40
N PRO A 83 12.63 0.39 -5.99
CA PRO A 83 12.25 1.42 -6.94
C PRO A 83 11.78 2.69 -6.24
N LEU A 84 11.87 3.81 -6.96
CA LEU A 84 11.17 5.04 -6.59
C LEU A 84 9.67 4.89 -6.84
N LEU A 85 8.86 5.62 -6.08
CA LEU A 85 7.43 5.77 -6.36
C LEU A 85 7.21 6.33 -7.78
N ASP A 86 8.07 7.23 -8.24
CA ASP A 86 8.01 7.78 -9.60
C ASP A 86 8.10 6.70 -10.69
N ASP A 87 8.94 5.67 -10.48
CA ASP A 87 9.10 4.56 -11.43
C ASP A 87 7.82 3.72 -11.51
N LEU A 88 7.19 3.45 -10.36
CA LEU A 88 5.90 2.77 -10.29
C LEU A 88 4.80 3.60 -10.99
N LEU A 89 4.72 4.90 -10.71
CA LEU A 89 3.72 5.78 -11.30
C LEU A 89 3.87 5.86 -12.83
N LYS A 90 5.10 6.02 -13.33
CA LYS A 90 5.41 5.98 -14.78
C LYS A 90 5.02 4.64 -15.42
N LEU A 91 5.25 3.52 -14.73
CA LEU A 91 4.88 2.20 -15.21
C LEU A 91 3.35 2.01 -15.27
N ASN A 92 2.62 2.46 -14.26
CA ASN A 92 1.16 2.33 -14.18
C ASN A 92 0.42 3.25 -15.16
N LYS A 93 0.93 4.45 -15.39
CA LYS A 93 0.29 5.50 -16.23
C LYS A 93 -1.17 5.80 -15.84
N GLY A 94 -1.56 5.58 -14.59
CA GLY A 94 -2.93 5.78 -14.08
C GLY A 94 -3.97 4.75 -14.55
N LYS A 95 -3.54 3.65 -15.19
CA LYS A 95 -4.45 2.66 -15.80
C LYS A 95 -5.03 1.68 -14.77
N PHE A 96 -4.22 1.24 -13.81
CA PHE A 96 -4.60 0.19 -12.86
C PHE A 96 -4.75 0.74 -11.45
N PRO A 97 -5.66 0.18 -10.63
CA PRO A 97 -5.82 0.59 -9.24
C PRO A 97 -4.53 0.46 -8.43
N LEU A 98 -4.19 1.49 -7.67
CA LEU A 98 -3.07 1.49 -6.73
C LEU A 98 -3.58 1.75 -5.32
N MET A 99 -3.14 0.94 -4.36
CA MET A 99 -3.22 1.26 -2.94
C MET A 99 -1.80 1.51 -2.42
N ILE A 100 -1.56 2.71 -1.91
CA ILE A 100 -0.23 3.16 -1.50
C ILE A 100 -0.23 3.35 0.01
N GLU A 101 0.44 2.47 0.75
CA GLU A 101 0.58 2.55 2.20
C GLU A 101 1.75 3.46 2.60
N LEU A 102 1.47 4.52 3.37
CA LEU A 102 2.49 5.31 4.04
C LEU A 102 2.93 4.59 5.31
N LYS A 103 4.12 3.96 5.31
CA LYS A 103 4.62 3.15 6.44
C LYS A 103 4.96 4.00 7.68
N PRO A 104 5.87 5.01 7.64
CA PRO A 104 6.12 5.88 8.77
C PRO A 104 5.16 7.07 8.78
N ILE A 105 5.23 7.88 9.83
CA ILE A 105 4.64 9.22 9.81
C ILE A 105 5.51 10.09 8.89
N PHE A 106 4.91 10.64 7.85
CA PHE A 106 5.56 11.52 6.88
C PHE A 106 5.61 12.96 7.39
N SER A 107 6.72 13.66 7.13
CA SER A 107 6.80 15.11 7.34
C SER A 107 5.83 15.85 6.41
N LYS A 108 5.44 17.08 6.78
CA LYS A 108 4.60 17.95 5.93
C LYS A 108 5.22 18.10 4.53
N LYS A 109 6.54 18.32 4.44
CA LYS A 109 7.31 18.43 3.19
C LYS A 109 7.11 17.18 2.32
N ASN A 110 7.24 15.98 2.91
CA ASN A 110 7.12 14.73 2.18
C ASN A 110 5.67 14.42 1.76
N LEU A 111 4.68 14.83 2.55
CA LEU A 111 3.27 14.73 2.14
C LEU A 111 2.96 15.66 0.95
N ILE A 112 3.47 16.88 0.94
CA ILE A 112 3.33 17.80 -0.20
C ILE A 112 4.01 17.23 -1.44
N SER A 113 5.24 16.69 -1.29
CA SER A 113 5.94 16.00 -2.38
C SER A 113 5.14 14.82 -2.94
N LEU A 114 4.56 13.97 -2.06
CA LEU A 114 3.69 12.88 -2.46
C LEU A 114 2.48 13.37 -3.26
N ILE A 115 1.76 14.37 -2.75
CA ILE A 115 0.58 14.95 -3.42
C ILE A 115 0.96 15.46 -4.82
N ASN A 116 2.10 16.14 -4.96
CA ASN A 116 2.57 16.66 -6.26
C ASN A 116 2.90 15.53 -7.24
N LYS A 117 3.47 14.41 -6.76
CA LYS A 117 3.77 13.24 -7.61
C LYS A 117 2.51 12.57 -8.14
N ILE A 118 1.46 12.47 -7.31
CA ILE A 118 0.23 11.75 -7.67
C ILE A 118 -0.86 12.64 -8.28
N LYS A 119 -0.70 13.96 -8.35
CA LYS A 119 -1.77 14.90 -8.78
C LYS A 119 -2.35 14.61 -10.17
N ASN A 120 -1.53 14.09 -11.07
CA ASN A 120 -1.92 13.78 -12.46
C ASN A 120 -2.35 12.32 -12.65
N TYR A 121 -2.37 11.51 -11.59
CA TYR A 121 -2.77 10.11 -11.65
C TYR A 121 -4.18 9.93 -11.08
N LYS A 122 -4.92 9.00 -11.66
CA LYS A 122 -6.23 8.54 -11.19
C LYS A 122 -6.11 7.12 -10.62
N ASN A 123 -7.16 6.61 -10.04
CA ASN A 123 -7.28 5.23 -9.54
C ASN A 123 -6.25 4.87 -8.45
N PHE A 124 -6.03 5.75 -7.49
CA PHE A 124 -5.20 5.44 -6.32
C PHE A 124 -5.92 5.71 -5.00
N ASN A 125 -5.55 4.95 -3.97
CA ASN A 125 -5.93 5.15 -2.58
C ASN A 125 -4.66 5.32 -1.74
N LEU A 126 -4.67 6.26 -0.80
CA LEU A 126 -3.59 6.43 0.18
C LEU A 126 -4.01 5.82 1.51
N THR A 127 -3.19 4.94 2.05
CA THR A 127 -3.50 4.23 3.30
C THR A 127 -2.37 4.34 4.31
N SER A 128 -2.67 4.19 5.59
CA SER A 128 -1.66 4.15 6.65
C SER A 128 -2.22 3.49 7.92
N PHE A 129 -1.35 2.84 8.69
CA PHE A 129 -1.62 2.51 10.09
C PHE A 129 -1.61 3.75 10.99
N HIS A 130 -0.86 4.80 10.60
CA HIS A 130 -0.75 6.04 11.35
C HIS A 130 -1.83 7.03 10.90
N GLU A 131 -2.88 7.17 11.70
CA GLU A 131 -3.98 8.10 11.41
C GLU A 131 -3.52 9.54 11.22
N GLN A 132 -2.40 9.93 11.84
CA GLN A 132 -1.79 11.26 11.67
C GLN A 132 -1.44 11.58 10.22
N ASN A 133 -0.97 10.57 9.42
CA ASN A 133 -0.75 10.75 7.98
C ASN A 133 -2.05 11.15 7.27
N LEU A 134 -3.15 10.46 7.59
CA LEU A 134 -4.45 10.67 6.94
C LEU A 134 -5.04 12.03 7.30
N ILE A 135 -4.95 12.45 8.57
CA ILE A 135 -5.38 13.78 9.01
C ILE A 135 -4.58 14.87 8.30
N ASN A 136 -3.26 14.73 8.23
CA ASN A 136 -2.39 15.70 7.58
C ASN A 136 -2.64 15.76 6.06
N LEU A 137 -2.81 14.63 5.39
CA LEU A 137 -3.19 14.57 3.97
C LEU A 137 -4.54 15.25 3.72
N TYR A 138 -5.54 14.98 4.56
CA TYR A 138 -6.87 15.60 4.42
C TYR A 138 -6.82 17.13 4.61
N LYS A 139 -5.99 17.65 5.53
CA LYS A 139 -5.77 19.10 5.69
C LYS A 139 -5.13 19.71 4.46
N LEU A 140 -4.21 19.01 3.79
CA LEU A 140 -3.53 19.49 2.59
C LEU A 140 -4.40 19.38 1.33
N LYS A 141 -5.20 18.31 1.20
CA LYS A 141 -6.05 18.05 0.02
C LYS A 141 -7.28 17.21 0.40
N LYS A 142 -8.45 17.85 0.51
CA LYS A 142 -9.69 17.24 1.03
C LYS A 142 -10.28 16.12 0.16
N ASN A 143 -10.03 16.12 -1.14
CA ASN A 143 -10.62 15.17 -2.09
C ASN A 143 -9.77 13.90 -2.34
N LEU A 144 -8.79 13.62 -1.50
CA LEU A 144 -8.04 12.37 -1.54
C LEU A 144 -8.89 11.19 -1.01
N THR A 145 -8.75 10.03 -1.63
CA THR A 145 -9.30 8.78 -1.10
C THR A 145 -8.34 8.20 -0.06
N LEU A 146 -8.69 8.38 1.22
CA LEU A 146 -7.85 8.02 2.35
C LEU A 146 -8.41 6.82 3.10
N GLY A 147 -7.53 5.90 3.50
CA GLY A 147 -7.88 4.70 4.22
C GLY A 147 -7.02 4.41 5.44
N ILE A 148 -7.65 3.95 6.51
CA ILE A 148 -6.92 3.51 7.70
C ILE A 148 -6.73 2.00 7.67
N ILE A 149 -5.52 1.55 8.02
CA ILE A 149 -5.16 0.13 8.13
C ILE A 149 -5.20 -0.27 9.61
N PHE A 150 -5.72 -1.45 9.88
CA PHE A 150 -5.85 -1.98 11.23
C PHE A 150 -5.06 -3.27 11.40
N SER A 151 -4.45 -3.42 12.58
CA SER A 151 -3.80 -4.66 12.97
C SER A 151 -4.80 -5.77 13.33
N SER A 152 -4.30 -6.99 13.46
CA SER A 152 -5.10 -8.16 13.83
C SER A 152 -5.75 -8.04 15.21
N SER A 153 -5.18 -7.31 16.14
CA SER A 153 -5.71 -7.10 17.50
C SER A 153 -6.85 -6.10 17.58
N THR A 154 -7.18 -5.38 16.49
CA THR A 154 -8.19 -4.33 16.49
C THR A 154 -9.60 -4.92 16.61
N GLN A 155 -10.45 -4.30 17.43
CA GLN A 155 -11.85 -4.69 17.62
C GLN A 155 -12.78 -4.07 16.58
N ILE A 156 -13.88 -4.73 16.25
CA ILE A 156 -14.89 -4.26 15.27
C ILE A 156 -15.45 -2.87 15.61
N LYS A 157 -15.68 -2.58 16.91
CA LYS A 157 -16.13 -1.26 17.37
C LYS A 157 -15.22 -0.12 16.89
N GLN A 158 -13.90 -0.36 16.84
CA GLN A 158 -12.94 0.64 16.35
C GLN A 158 -13.08 0.87 14.83
N PHE A 159 -13.36 -0.18 14.04
CA PHE A 159 -13.63 -0.03 12.61
C PHE A 159 -14.86 0.86 12.38
N ILE A 160 -15.95 0.56 13.09
CA ILE A 160 -17.19 1.33 13.00
C ILE A 160 -16.96 2.81 13.39
N ASN A 161 -16.23 3.06 14.47
CA ASN A 161 -15.93 4.43 14.91
C ASN A 161 -15.07 5.20 13.91
N LYS A 162 -14.05 4.56 13.32
CA LYS A 162 -13.18 5.19 12.33
C LYS A 162 -13.89 5.40 10.99
N SER A 163 -14.78 4.51 10.58
CA SER A 163 -15.57 4.67 9.34
C SER A 163 -16.46 5.92 9.32
N LYS A 164 -16.84 6.44 10.50
CA LYS A 164 -17.62 7.68 10.65
C LYS A 164 -16.82 8.96 10.45
N LYS A 165 -15.50 8.89 10.41
CA LYS A 165 -14.64 10.08 10.22
C LYS A 165 -14.73 10.56 8.77
N LYS A 166 -15.03 11.83 8.54
CA LYS A 166 -15.24 12.42 7.19
C LYS A 166 -14.08 12.25 6.23
N TYR A 167 -12.86 12.12 6.74
CA TYR A 167 -11.64 11.91 5.93
C TYR A 167 -11.35 10.43 5.64
N ILE A 168 -12.05 9.49 6.26
CA ILE A 168 -11.90 8.05 5.98
C ILE A 168 -12.90 7.65 4.90
N LYS A 169 -12.39 7.11 3.80
CA LYS A 169 -13.18 6.60 2.66
C LYS A 169 -13.08 5.09 2.52
N LEU A 170 -12.06 4.49 3.13
CA LEU A 170 -11.91 3.03 3.14
C LEU A 170 -11.21 2.54 4.42
N LEU A 171 -11.48 1.28 4.76
CA LEU A 171 -10.81 0.54 5.82
C LEU A 171 -10.01 -0.60 5.20
N VAL A 172 -8.83 -0.87 5.74
CA VAL A 172 -8.01 -2.03 5.37
C VAL A 172 -7.85 -2.90 6.61
N VAL A 173 -8.48 -4.07 6.60
CA VAL A 173 -8.60 -4.95 7.77
C VAL A 173 -8.03 -6.33 7.48
N GLU A 174 -7.63 -7.06 8.50
CA GLU A 174 -7.07 -8.40 8.32
C GLU A 174 -8.13 -9.40 7.82
N LYS A 175 -7.72 -10.39 7.05
CA LYS A 175 -8.57 -11.43 6.43
C LYS A 175 -9.44 -12.21 7.43
N LYS A 176 -9.07 -12.29 8.71
CA LYS A 176 -9.90 -12.94 9.74
C LYS A 176 -11.28 -12.31 9.89
N PHE A 177 -11.42 -11.05 9.48
CA PHE A 177 -12.67 -10.31 9.53
C PHE A 177 -13.58 -10.53 8.30
N LEU A 178 -13.18 -11.34 7.32
CA LEU A 178 -13.98 -11.66 6.12
C LEU A 178 -15.38 -12.19 6.43
N LYS A 179 -15.53 -12.93 7.55
CA LYS A 179 -16.77 -13.55 7.98
C LYS A 179 -17.74 -12.60 8.74
N TYR A 180 -17.32 -11.37 9.04
CA TYR A 180 -18.11 -10.44 9.83
C TYR A 180 -18.98 -9.55 8.93
N SER A 181 -20.29 -9.80 8.94
CA SER A 181 -21.27 -9.07 8.11
C SER A 181 -21.47 -7.62 8.54
N GLU A 182 -21.12 -7.26 9.77
CA GLU A 182 -21.19 -5.89 10.27
C GLU A 182 -20.32 -4.93 9.42
N LEU A 183 -19.23 -5.42 8.85
CA LEU A 183 -18.37 -4.62 8.00
C LEU A 183 -18.99 -4.35 6.62
N ASP A 184 -19.92 -5.17 6.16
CA ASP A 184 -20.63 -4.99 4.89
C ASP A 184 -21.66 -3.85 4.94
N LYS A 185 -22.11 -3.51 6.15
CA LYS A 185 -23.09 -2.43 6.40
C LYS A 185 -22.45 -1.04 6.48
N LEU A 186 -21.12 -0.96 6.43
CA LEU A 186 -20.42 0.32 6.52
C LEU A 186 -20.55 1.11 5.21
N LYS A 187 -20.70 2.43 5.32
CA LYS A 187 -20.78 3.36 4.16
C LYS A 187 -19.41 3.65 3.51
N VAL A 188 -18.36 2.92 3.90
CA VAL A 188 -17.00 3.04 3.37
C VAL A 188 -16.58 1.73 2.75
N GLN A 189 -15.64 1.78 1.80
CA GLN A 189 -15.08 0.56 1.23
C GLN A 189 -14.27 -0.21 2.28
N VAL A 190 -14.36 -1.53 2.29
CA VAL A 190 -13.54 -2.39 3.16
C VAL A 190 -12.69 -3.31 2.30
N TYR A 191 -11.38 -3.27 2.52
CA TYR A 191 -10.40 -4.18 1.91
C TYR A 191 -9.87 -5.16 2.94
N TYR A 192 -9.67 -6.41 2.54
CA TYR A 192 -9.22 -7.49 3.43
C TYR A 192 -7.82 -7.98 3.03
N TYR A 193 -6.84 -7.89 3.96
CA TYR A 193 -5.44 -8.29 3.76
C TYR A 193 -4.96 -9.34 4.76
N THR A 194 -3.96 -10.14 4.56
CA THR A 194 -3.47 -10.55 3.27
C THR A 194 -4.07 -11.91 2.97
N VAL A 195 -4.79 -12.01 1.87
CA VAL A 195 -5.42 -13.27 1.46
C VAL A 195 -4.35 -14.13 0.78
N LYS A 196 -4.11 -15.31 1.37
CA LYS A 196 -3.19 -16.33 0.85
C LYS A 196 -3.98 -17.61 0.66
N GLY A 197 -3.91 -18.18 -0.53
CA GLY A 197 -4.62 -19.41 -0.86
C GLY A 197 -5.89 -19.18 -1.69
N LYS A 198 -5.96 -19.96 -2.77
CA LYS A 198 -6.99 -19.90 -3.79
C LYS A 198 -8.40 -20.07 -3.22
N ASN A 199 -8.61 -21.00 -2.29
CA ASN A 199 -9.94 -21.29 -1.72
C ASN A 199 -10.56 -20.06 -1.03
N ILE A 200 -9.78 -19.30 -0.27
CA ILE A 200 -10.29 -18.08 0.40
C ILE A 200 -10.61 -17.02 -0.63
N PHE A 201 -9.74 -16.83 -1.63
CA PHE A 201 -9.96 -15.87 -2.70
C PHE A 201 -11.24 -16.20 -3.47
N GLU A 202 -11.41 -17.43 -3.96
CA GLU A 202 -12.57 -17.88 -4.72
C GLU A 202 -13.88 -17.69 -3.93
N LYS A 203 -13.86 -17.99 -2.62
CA LYS A 203 -15.03 -17.83 -1.74
C LYS A 203 -15.53 -16.39 -1.64
N TYR A 204 -14.63 -15.40 -1.65
CA TYR A 204 -14.99 -14.01 -1.33
C TYR A 204 -14.82 -13.01 -2.49
N LYS A 205 -14.25 -13.40 -3.63
CA LYS A 205 -13.91 -12.48 -4.72
C LYS A 205 -15.09 -11.73 -5.34
N TYR A 206 -16.31 -12.25 -5.23
CA TYR A 206 -17.47 -11.61 -5.84
C TYR A 206 -18.13 -10.55 -4.95
N ASN A 207 -17.84 -10.55 -3.65
CA ASN A 207 -18.50 -9.67 -2.68
C ASN A 207 -17.57 -8.90 -1.75
N LYS A 208 -16.26 -9.12 -1.78
CA LYS A 208 -15.27 -8.45 -0.93
C LYS A 208 -14.10 -7.92 -1.75
N ASN A 209 -13.57 -6.74 -1.36
CA ASN A 209 -12.31 -6.26 -1.93
C ASN A 209 -11.14 -6.97 -1.24
N LEU A 210 -10.29 -7.64 -2.00
CA LEU A 210 -9.23 -8.49 -1.46
C LEU A 210 -7.85 -7.95 -1.84
N ILE A 211 -6.94 -7.93 -0.85
CA ILE A 211 -5.51 -7.74 -1.06
C ILE A 211 -4.86 -9.11 -0.89
N PHE A 212 -4.31 -9.67 -1.97
CA PHE A 212 -3.93 -11.07 -2.04
C PHE A 212 -2.52 -11.32 -2.57
N GLU A 213 -2.00 -12.55 -2.36
CA GLU A 213 -0.70 -13.02 -2.85
C GLU A 213 -0.83 -14.39 -3.52
N ASN A 214 -0.01 -14.66 -4.55
CA ASN A 214 0.30 -16.00 -5.07
C ASN A 214 -0.93 -16.88 -5.38
N LEU A 215 -1.82 -16.42 -6.24
CA LEU A 215 -2.98 -17.17 -6.73
C LEU A 215 -2.73 -17.85 -8.07
#